data_8d99e45587817bbc008f5bbf70e6ebda
#
_entry.id   8d99e45587817bbc008f5bbf70e6ebda
#
_cell.length_a   1.000
_cell.length_b   1.000
_cell.length_c   1.000
_cell.angle_alpha   90.00
_cell.angle_beta   90.00
_cell.angle_gamma   90.00
#
_symmetry.space_group_name_H-M   'P 1'
#
loop_
_entity.id
_entity.type
_entity.pdbx_description
1 polymer ?
#
loop_
_entity_poly.entity_id
_entity_poly.type
_entity_poly.pdbx_seq_one_letter_code
_entity_poly.pdbx_strand_id
1 'polypeptide(L)'
;GQDIQIWAAASIAKVFEKLHLPFDRTEKTGSPSFTKNFLSNHEHPLVKMIAEARKVNKINTTFIDTILDHEYCGRIHADINQIRSDQGGTVTGRFSYSNPNLQQIPARDKILGPKIRSLFLPEEKHTWGCFDYSQQEPRLVAHYALKFKLGSVNPIADSYDTDPSTDFHKIVAEMAKIPRHQAKTINLGLFYGMGKAKLQAE
;
A
#
# COMPACT_ATOMS: atom_id res chain seq x y z
N GLY A 1 39.72 -0.56 1.80
CA GLY A 1 38.37 -0.03 1.87
C GLY A 1 37.63 -0.73 2.99
N GLN A 2 36.79 -0.01 3.74
CA GLN A 2 35.90 -0.66 4.71
C GLN A 2 34.66 -1.17 3.96
N ASP A 3 34.25 -2.41 4.21
CA ASP A 3 33.03 -2.95 3.68
C ASP A 3 31.83 -2.22 4.32
N ILE A 4 30.99 -1.64 3.48
CA ILE A 4 29.81 -0.89 3.90
C ILE A 4 28.61 -1.80 3.82
N GLN A 5 27.99 -2.05 4.98
CA GLN A 5 26.74 -2.78 5.09
C GLN A 5 25.57 -1.83 4.78
N ILE A 6 25.11 -1.80 3.52
CA ILE A 6 24.03 -0.91 3.08
C ILE A 6 22.66 -1.20 3.74
N TRP A 7 22.55 -2.32 4.47
CA TRP A 7 21.36 -2.71 5.23
C TRP A 7 21.35 -2.12 6.66
N ALA A 8 22.52 -1.83 7.22
CA ALA A 8 22.68 -1.35 8.59
C ALA A 8 22.69 0.18 8.65
N ALA A 9 21.80 0.78 9.41
CA ALA A 9 21.72 2.24 9.57
C ALA A 9 23.05 2.85 10.08
N ALA A 10 23.72 2.21 11.05
CA ALA A 10 25.00 2.65 11.57
C ALA A 10 26.11 2.66 10.51
N SER A 11 26.08 1.73 9.55
CA SER A 11 27.07 1.68 8.46
C SER A 11 26.82 2.78 7.43
N ILE A 12 25.55 3.04 7.11
CA ILE A 12 25.17 4.15 6.22
C ILE A 12 25.48 5.50 6.86
N ALA A 13 25.29 5.66 8.18
CA ALA A 13 25.62 6.90 8.88
C ALA A 13 27.10 7.27 8.68
N LYS A 14 28.02 6.32 8.75
CA LYS A 14 29.45 6.55 8.47
C LYS A 14 29.71 7.06 7.04
N VAL A 15 28.92 6.62 6.07
CA VAL A 15 28.99 7.10 4.68
C VAL A 15 28.51 8.55 4.60
N PHE A 16 27.39 8.86 5.24
CA PHE A 16 26.82 10.21 5.28
C PHE A 16 27.77 11.19 5.98
N GLU A 17 28.34 10.80 7.12
CA GLU A 17 29.35 11.59 7.84
C GLU A 17 30.58 11.86 6.96
N LYS A 18 31.10 10.85 6.27
CA LYS A 18 32.25 11.00 5.37
C LYS A 18 31.96 11.88 4.16
N LEU A 19 30.70 11.91 3.68
CA LEU A 19 30.26 12.75 2.58
C LEU A 19 29.73 14.12 3.04
N HIS A 20 29.81 14.41 4.35
CA HIS A 20 29.25 15.62 4.97
C HIS A 20 27.74 15.82 4.64
N LEU A 21 26.98 14.72 4.52
CA LEU A 21 25.54 14.75 4.27
C LEU A 21 24.76 14.67 5.58
N PRO A 22 23.74 15.52 5.78
CA PRO A 22 22.89 15.44 6.94
C PRO A 22 21.99 14.19 6.91
N PHE A 23 21.64 13.66 8.07
CA PHE A 23 20.67 12.58 8.20
C PHE A 23 19.89 12.68 9.52
N ASP A 24 18.70 12.07 9.52
CA ASP A 24 17.81 12.09 10.67
C ASP A 24 18.25 11.09 11.74
N ARG A 25 17.83 11.37 12.98
CA ARG A 25 17.99 10.46 14.12
C ARG A 25 16.63 10.16 14.74
N THR A 26 16.48 8.98 15.30
CA THR A 26 15.26 8.60 16.01
C THR A 26 15.12 9.39 17.31
N GLU A 27 13.95 9.92 17.58
CA GLU A 27 13.67 10.75 18.76
C GLU A 27 13.94 9.99 20.08
N LYS A 28 13.60 8.69 20.13
CA LYS A 28 13.69 7.89 21.36
C LYS A 28 15.11 7.42 21.69
N THR A 29 15.92 7.08 20.69
CA THR A 29 17.22 6.42 20.92
C THR A 29 18.40 7.20 20.37
N GLY A 30 18.19 8.29 19.63
CA GLY A 30 19.25 9.03 18.93
C GLY A 30 19.95 8.24 17.81
N SER A 31 19.47 7.05 17.50
CA SER A 31 20.08 6.19 16.45
C SER A 31 19.86 6.77 15.07
N PRO A 32 20.81 6.58 14.11
CA PRO A 32 20.63 7.02 12.73
C PRO A 32 19.34 6.45 12.11
N SER A 33 18.59 7.30 11.40
CA SER A 33 17.31 6.94 10.77
C SER A 33 17.35 7.20 9.28
N PHE A 34 17.25 6.13 8.48
CA PHE A 34 17.23 6.18 7.03
C PHE A 34 15.91 5.56 6.52
N THR A 35 14.85 6.33 6.65
CA THR A 35 13.52 5.90 6.18
C THR A 35 13.49 5.80 4.65
N LYS A 36 12.52 5.04 4.13
CA LYS A 36 12.31 4.92 2.69
C LYS A 36 12.12 6.31 2.04
N ASN A 37 11.30 7.16 2.65
CA ASN A 37 11.01 8.50 2.11
C ASN A 37 12.26 9.38 2.11
N PHE A 38 13.04 9.37 3.20
CA PHE A 38 14.29 10.10 3.28
C PHE A 38 15.25 9.70 2.16
N LEU A 39 15.53 8.40 1.99
CA LEU A 39 16.44 7.90 0.97
C LEU A 39 15.94 8.15 -0.46
N SER A 40 14.63 7.99 -0.70
CA SER A 40 14.05 8.15 -2.05
C SER A 40 14.00 9.60 -2.53
N ASN A 41 13.91 10.56 -1.59
CA ASN A 41 13.83 11.99 -1.90
C ASN A 41 15.21 12.67 -1.90
N HIS A 42 16.26 11.94 -1.54
CA HIS A 42 17.61 12.50 -1.46
C HIS A 42 18.22 12.66 -2.85
N GLU A 43 18.88 13.80 -3.13
CA GLU A 43 19.40 14.10 -4.46
C GLU A 43 20.75 13.43 -4.78
N HIS A 44 21.53 13.09 -3.76
CA HIS A 44 22.87 12.54 -3.94
C HIS A 44 22.84 11.17 -4.65
N PRO A 45 23.62 10.96 -5.74
CA PRO A 45 23.58 9.74 -6.55
C PRO A 45 23.80 8.44 -5.77
N LEU A 46 24.78 8.42 -4.86
CA LEU A 46 25.06 7.25 -4.01
C LEU A 46 23.86 6.89 -3.12
N VAL A 47 23.15 7.90 -2.59
CA VAL A 47 21.98 7.67 -1.73
C VAL A 47 20.83 7.08 -2.55
N LYS A 48 20.61 7.54 -3.79
CA LYS A 48 19.67 6.95 -4.72
C LYS A 48 20.00 5.48 -5.04
N MET A 49 21.28 5.16 -5.24
CA MET A 49 21.71 3.77 -5.45
C MET A 49 21.45 2.90 -4.21
N ILE A 50 21.68 3.39 -3.01
CA ILE A 50 21.37 2.68 -1.76
C ILE A 50 19.85 2.45 -1.64
N ALA A 51 19.04 3.48 -1.95
CA ALA A 51 17.58 3.37 -1.93
C ALA A 51 17.09 2.29 -2.90
N GLU A 52 17.60 2.27 -4.13
CA GLU A 52 17.21 1.29 -5.15
C GLU A 52 17.69 -0.12 -4.78
N ALA A 53 18.93 -0.29 -4.30
CA ALA A 53 19.42 -1.58 -3.82
C ALA A 53 18.57 -2.12 -2.68
N ARG A 54 18.19 -1.29 -1.70
CA ARG A 54 17.29 -1.66 -0.61
C ARG A 54 15.90 -2.04 -1.10
N LYS A 55 15.38 -1.30 -2.08
CA LYS A 55 14.07 -1.59 -2.70
C LYS A 55 14.08 -2.96 -3.38
N VAL A 56 15.08 -3.23 -4.22
CA VAL A 56 15.21 -4.51 -4.94
C VAL A 56 15.40 -5.66 -3.96
N ASN A 57 16.28 -5.52 -2.97
CA ASN A 57 16.48 -6.56 -1.97
C ASN A 57 15.21 -6.85 -1.17
N LYS A 58 14.47 -5.82 -0.74
CA LYS A 58 13.19 -6.02 -0.04
C LYS A 58 12.21 -6.81 -0.90
N ILE A 59 12.18 -6.55 -2.20
CA ILE A 59 11.30 -7.27 -3.11
C ILE A 59 11.74 -8.72 -3.23
N ASN A 60 13.05 -8.96 -3.40
CA ASN A 60 13.57 -10.32 -3.46
C ASN A 60 13.22 -11.10 -2.19
N THR A 61 13.64 -10.63 -1.03
CA THR A 61 13.46 -11.36 0.24
C THR A 61 12.01 -11.46 0.69
N THR A 62 11.19 -10.43 0.44
CA THR A 62 9.80 -10.42 0.90
C THR A 62 8.85 -11.16 -0.03
N PHE A 63 9.16 -11.21 -1.34
CA PHE A 63 8.25 -11.80 -2.32
C PHE A 63 8.84 -13.02 -3.00
N ILE A 64 10.03 -12.92 -3.59
CA ILE A 64 10.60 -14.04 -4.37
C ILE A 64 10.98 -15.20 -3.44
N ASP A 65 11.81 -14.93 -2.44
CA ASP A 65 12.25 -15.97 -1.49
C ASP A 65 11.03 -16.57 -0.77
N THR A 66 10.11 -15.72 -0.30
CA THR A 66 8.88 -16.18 0.38
C THR A 66 7.98 -17.02 -0.54
N ILE A 67 7.87 -16.68 -1.82
CA ILE A 67 7.09 -17.46 -2.78
C ILE A 67 7.76 -18.82 -2.99
N LEU A 68 9.08 -18.85 -3.18
CA LEU A 68 9.84 -20.09 -3.37
C LEU A 68 9.79 -20.99 -2.13
N ASP A 69 9.86 -20.42 -0.93
CA ASP A 69 9.77 -21.18 0.33
C ASP A 69 8.40 -21.82 0.55
N HIS A 70 7.34 -21.28 -0.07
CA HIS A 70 5.97 -21.78 0.06
C HIS A 70 5.45 -22.47 -1.21
N GLU A 71 6.32 -22.66 -2.20
CA GLU A 71 5.97 -23.42 -3.39
C GLU A 71 5.92 -24.92 -3.06
N TYR A 72 4.86 -25.59 -3.46
CA TYR A 72 4.70 -27.02 -3.36
C TYR A 72 4.03 -27.57 -4.63
N CYS A 73 4.69 -28.46 -5.33
CA CYS A 73 4.21 -29.08 -6.58
C CYS A 73 3.72 -28.04 -7.63
N GLY A 74 4.49 -26.97 -7.83
CA GLY A 74 4.16 -25.90 -8.78
C GLY A 74 3.08 -24.95 -8.31
N ARG A 75 2.67 -24.98 -7.04
CA ARG A 75 1.58 -24.16 -6.48
C ARG A 75 1.98 -23.44 -5.22
N ILE A 76 1.33 -22.33 -4.96
CA ILE A 76 1.42 -21.59 -3.70
C ILE A 76 0.13 -21.79 -2.92
N HIS A 77 0.26 -22.29 -1.70
CA HIS A 77 -0.84 -22.54 -0.78
C HIS A 77 -0.75 -21.52 0.36
N ALA A 78 -1.57 -20.48 0.31
CA ALA A 78 -1.65 -19.49 1.37
C ALA A 78 -2.79 -19.79 2.33
N ASP A 79 -2.60 -19.49 3.60
CA ASP A 79 -3.68 -19.55 4.60
C ASP A 79 -4.60 -18.35 4.42
N ILE A 80 -5.91 -18.61 4.38
CA ILE A 80 -6.94 -17.58 4.31
C ILE A 80 -7.62 -17.47 5.68
N ASN A 81 -7.35 -16.38 6.39
CA ASN A 81 -7.93 -16.12 7.70
C ASN A 81 -9.26 -15.34 7.53
N GLN A 82 -10.37 -16.01 7.74
CA GLN A 82 -11.73 -15.45 7.57
C GLN A 82 -12.18 -14.66 8.80
N ILE A 83 -11.83 -15.13 9.98
CA ILE A 83 -12.14 -14.52 11.26
C ILE A 83 -10.86 -14.32 12.09
N ARG A 84 -10.94 -13.37 13.02
CA ARG A 84 -9.82 -13.10 13.90
C ARG A 84 -9.58 -14.25 14.87
N SER A 85 -8.33 -14.70 14.93
CA SER A 85 -7.82 -15.68 15.88
C SER A 85 -6.43 -15.28 16.37
N ASP A 86 -5.84 -16.05 17.26
CA ASP A 86 -4.46 -15.85 17.70
C ASP A 86 -3.43 -16.05 16.57
N GLN A 87 -3.81 -16.75 15.51
CA GLN A 87 -2.97 -17.04 14.36
C GLN A 87 -3.12 -16.01 13.22
N GLY A 88 -4.09 -15.10 13.28
CA GLY A 88 -4.29 -14.09 12.25
C GLY A 88 -5.72 -13.58 12.18
N GLY A 89 -6.07 -12.99 11.03
CA GLY A 89 -7.39 -12.42 10.79
C GLY A 89 -7.48 -10.93 11.12
N THR A 90 -8.61 -10.32 10.78
CA THR A 90 -8.88 -8.91 11.00
C THR A 90 -10.09 -8.70 11.90
N VAL A 91 -10.11 -7.60 12.65
CA VAL A 91 -11.28 -7.21 13.47
C VAL A 91 -12.44 -6.66 12.63
N THR A 92 -12.21 -6.38 11.36
CA THR A 92 -13.18 -5.76 10.45
C THR A 92 -13.97 -6.75 9.62
N GLY A 93 -13.71 -8.06 9.76
CA GLY A 93 -14.32 -9.11 8.94
C GLY A 93 -13.75 -9.23 7.51
N ARG A 94 -12.71 -8.46 7.17
CA ARG A 94 -11.98 -8.67 5.91
C ARG A 94 -11.11 -9.92 6.02
N PHE A 95 -10.99 -10.68 4.94
CA PHE A 95 -10.02 -11.76 4.86
C PHE A 95 -8.60 -11.21 4.97
N SER A 96 -7.73 -11.94 5.63
CA SER A 96 -6.29 -11.72 5.57
C SER A 96 -5.58 -13.01 5.14
N TYR A 97 -4.39 -12.85 4.59
CA TYR A 97 -3.58 -13.96 4.10
C TYR A 97 -2.28 -14.06 4.90
N SER A 98 -1.85 -15.30 5.14
CA SER A 98 -0.56 -15.62 5.74
C SER A 98 0.03 -16.86 5.07
N ASN A 99 1.31 -17.08 5.24
CA ASN A 99 2.05 -18.26 4.78
C ASN A 99 1.84 -18.65 3.30
N PRO A 100 2.10 -17.77 2.32
CA PRO A 100 2.54 -16.38 2.40
C PRO A 100 1.38 -15.36 2.35
N ASN A 101 1.66 -14.08 2.70
CA ASN A 101 0.67 -13.02 2.56
C ASN A 101 0.56 -12.54 1.11
N LEU A 102 -0.29 -13.16 0.32
CA LEU A 102 -0.50 -12.83 -1.10
C LEU A 102 -1.15 -11.45 -1.33
N GLN A 103 -1.77 -10.85 -0.32
CA GLN A 103 -2.33 -9.49 -0.43
C GLN A 103 -1.25 -8.39 -0.51
N GLN A 104 -0.01 -8.71 -0.12
CA GLN A 104 1.09 -7.75 -0.16
C GLN A 104 1.84 -7.74 -1.50
N ILE A 105 1.48 -8.59 -2.45
CA ILE A 105 2.11 -8.61 -3.79
C ILE A 105 2.03 -7.22 -4.41
N PRO A 106 3.17 -6.64 -4.84
CA PRO A 106 3.23 -5.27 -5.31
C PRO A 106 2.31 -5.03 -6.52
N ALA A 107 1.50 -3.98 -6.45
CA ALA A 107 0.64 -3.57 -7.56
C ALA A 107 0.99 -2.17 -8.09
N ARG A 108 1.57 -1.31 -7.23
CA ARG A 108 1.82 0.10 -7.56
C ARG A 108 3.16 0.34 -8.26
N ASP A 109 4.13 -0.55 -8.08
CA ASP A 109 5.41 -0.45 -8.78
C ASP A 109 5.22 -0.88 -10.24
N LYS A 110 5.45 0.06 -11.17
CA LYS A 110 5.19 -0.15 -12.59
C LYS A 110 6.16 -1.13 -13.27
N ILE A 111 7.31 -1.36 -12.68
CA ILE A 111 8.37 -2.24 -13.24
C ILE A 111 8.36 -3.59 -12.55
N LEU A 112 8.44 -3.60 -11.23
CA LEU A 112 8.60 -4.82 -10.43
C LEU A 112 7.26 -5.51 -10.15
N GLY A 113 6.18 -4.73 -9.99
CA GLY A 113 4.84 -5.28 -9.76
C GLY A 113 4.40 -6.26 -10.86
N PRO A 114 4.41 -5.89 -12.13
CA PRO A 114 4.08 -6.81 -13.22
C PRO A 114 4.99 -8.04 -13.27
N LYS A 115 6.30 -7.90 -13.00
CA LYS A 115 7.24 -9.02 -13.00
C LYS A 115 6.92 -10.06 -11.92
N ILE A 116 6.61 -9.62 -10.71
CA ILE A 116 6.24 -10.54 -9.62
C ILE A 116 4.88 -11.18 -9.89
N ARG A 117 3.91 -10.40 -10.38
CA ARG A 117 2.58 -10.91 -10.70
C ARG A 117 2.60 -11.93 -11.85
N SER A 118 3.51 -11.81 -12.80
CA SER A 118 3.66 -12.75 -13.90
C SER A 118 4.21 -14.12 -13.48
N LEU A 119 4.69 -14.28 -12.23
CA LEU A 119 5.05 -15.58 -11.69
C LEU A 119 3.82 -16.45 -11.37
N PHE A 120 2.65 -15.83 -11.19
CA PHE A 120 1.41 -16.54 -10.92
C PHE A 120 0.67 -16.79 -12.22
N LEU A 121 0.62 -18.05 -12.63
CA LEU A 121 -0.02 -18.49 -13.86
C LEU A 121 -1.32 -19.25 -13.53
N PRO A 122 -2.34 -19.19 -14.39
CA PRO A 122 -3.46 -20.11 -14.27
C PRO A 122 -3.02 -21.52 -14.65
N GLU A 123 -3.78 -22.52 -14.27
CA GLU A 123 -3.58 -23.89 -14.76
C GLU A 123 -3.69 -23.96 -16.28
N GLU A 124 -3.09 -24.99 -16.86
CA GLU A 124 -3.23 -25.23 -18.30
C GLU A 124 -4.70 -25.27 -18.71
N LYS A 125 -5.05 -24.62 -19.80
CA LYS A 125 -6.42 -24.42 -20.30
C LYS A 125 -7.37 -23.60 -19.43
N HIS A 126 -6.84 -22.93 -18.37
CA HIS A 126 -7.59 -21.99 -17.56
C HIS A 126 -7.10 -20.56 -17.78
N THR A 127 -7.89 -19.59 -17.35
CA THR A 127 -7.53 -18.17 -17.40
C THR A 127 -7.93 -17.47 -16.09
N TRP A 128 -7.25 -16.36 -15.77
CA TRP A 128 -7.63 -15.53 -14.63
C TRP A 128 -8.86 -14.68 -14.95
N GLY A 129 -9.87 -14.75 -14.09
CA GLY A 129 -10.93 -13.74 -14.01
C GLY A 129 -10.63 -12.77 -12.87
N CYS A 130 -10.64 -11.48 -13.16
CA CYS A 130 -10.47 -10.44 -12.15
C CYS A 130 -11.78 -9.67 -12.00
N PHE A 131 -12.39 -9.76 -10.82
CA PHE A 131 -13.68 -9.12 -10.51
C PHE A 131 -13.49 -8.22 -9.30
N ASP A 132 -13.82 -6.95 -9.44
CA ASP A 132 -13.73 -5.96 -8.36
C ASP A 132 -14.98 -5.09 -8.33
N TYR A 133 -15.54 -4.88 -7.14
CA TYR A 133 -16.68 -3.98 -6.98
C TYR A 133 -16.26 -2.52 -7.19
N SER A 134 -16.91 -1.85 -8.13
CA SER A 134 -16.65 -0.43 -8.35
C SER A 134 -17.11 0.37 -7.14
N GLN A 135 -16.16 1.03 -6.48
CA GLN A 135 -16.41 1.97 -5.37
C GLN A 135 -17.29 1.38 -4.24
N GLN A 136 -17.02 0.15 -3.83
CA GLN A 136 -17.81 -0.54 -2.81
C GLN A 136 -18.00 0.28 -1.55
N GLU A 137 -16.94 0.85 -0.99
CA GLU A 137 -16.99 1.60 0.26
C GLU A 137 -17.81 2.90 0.17
N PRO A 138 -17.63 3.78 -0.84
CA PRO A 138 -18.50 4.94 -1.03
C PRO A 138 -19.99 4.57 -1.19
N ARG A 139 -20.29 3.48 -1.91
CA ARG A 139 -21.68 3.01 -2.07
C ARG A 139 -22.30 2.56 -0.76
N LEU A 140 -21.54 1.82 0.06
CA LEU A 140 -21.98 1.42 1.38
C LEU A 140 -22.20 2.61 2.31
N VAL A 141 -21.30 3.60 2.28
CA VAL A 141 -21.45 4.83 3.05
C VAL A 141 -22.73 5.56 2.65
N ALA A 142 -22.99 5.76 1.34
CA ALA A 142 -24.20 6.38 0.85
C ALA A 142 -25.45 5.60 1.27
N HIS A 143 -25.46 4.27 1.11
CA HIS A 143 -26.58 3.41 1.51
C HIS A 143 -26.92 3.54 3.01
N TYR A 144 -25.92 3.43 3.89
CA TYR A 144 -26.17 3.52 5.32
C TYR A 144 -26.53 4.94 5.76
N ALA A 145 -25.96 5.97 5.15
CA ALA A 145 -26.34 7.35 5.44
C ALA A 145 -27.82 7.62 5.10
N LEU A 146 -28.32 7.10 3.98
CA LEU A 146 -29.75 7.13 3.65
C LEU A 146 -30.59 6.36 4.68
N LYS A 147 -30.16 5.13 5.01
CA LYS A 147 -30.88 4.29 5.98
C LYS A 147 -31.02 4.96 7.34
N PHE A 148 -30.01 5.69 7.77
CA PHE A 148 -29.99 6.42 9.04
C PHE A 148 -30.52 7.87 8.91
N LYS A 149 -31.05 8.24 7.74
CA LYS A 149 -31.61 9.58 7.47
C LYS A 149 -30.61 10.72 7.77
N LEU A 150 -29.34 10.48 7.47
CA LEU A 150 -28.27 11.48 7.64
C LEU A 150 -28.36 12.46 6.45
N GLY A 151 -28.94 13.59 6.68
CA GLY A 151 -29.12 14.81 5.86
C GLY A 151 -28.65 14.78 4.42
N SER A 152 -27.95 15.53 3.80
CA SER A 152 -27.58 15.84 2.43
C SER A 152 -27.01 14.70 1.54
N VAL A 153 -27.24 13.43 1.86
CA VAL A 153 -26.67 12.26 1.13
C VAL A 153 -27.50 11.85 -0.09
N ASN A 154 -28.78 12.25 -0.14
CA ASN A 154 -29.69 11.86 -1.22
C ASN A 154 -29.12 12.10 -2.63
N PRO A 155 -28.51 13.27 -2.95
CA PRO A 155 -28.00 13.49 -4.30
C PRO A 155 -26.91 12.49 -4.73
N ILE A 156 -26.11 12.00 -3.80
CA ILE A 156 -25.04 11.03 -4.09
C ILE A 156 -25.64 9.63 -4.31
N ALA A 157 -26.61 9.26 -3.50
CA ALA A 157 -27.29 7.98 -3.65
C ALA A 157 -28.09 7.94 -4.95
N ASP A 158 -28.85 9.00 -5.23
CA ASP A 158 -29.61 9.16 -6.48
C ASP A 158 -28.70 9.12 -7.71
N SER A 159 -27.48 9.67 -7.60
CA SER A 159 -26.48 9.57 -8.67
C SER A 159 -26.04 8.14 -8.95
N TYR A 160 -25.86 7.32 -7.93
CA TYR A 160 -25.52 5.91 -8.10
C TYR A 160 -26.66 5.08 -8.68
N ASP A 161 -27.91 5.42 -8.33
CA ASP A 161 -29.11 4.75 -8.87
C ASP A 161 -29.35 5.12 -10.32
N THR A 162 -29.07 6.38 -10.69
CA THR A 162 -29.24 6.89 -12.05
C THR A 162 -28.12 6.44 -12.99
N ASP A 163 -26.88 6.49 -12.52
CA ASP A 163 -25.69 6.09 -13.27
C ASP A 163 -24.76 5.21 -12.42
N PRO A 164 -24.78 3.88 -12.63
CA PRO A 164 -23.87 2.96 -11.92
C PRO A 164 -22.38 3.25 -12.13
N SER A 165 -22.00 4.02 -13.16
CA SER A 165 -20.63 4.44 -13.42
C SER A 165 -20.20 5.68 -12.62
N THR A 166 -21.10 6.28 -11.84
CA THR A 166 -20.85 7.46 -11.00
C THR A 166 -19.57 7.28 -10.17
N ASP A 167 -18.68 8.24 -10.26
CA ASP A 167 -17.42 8.26 -9.51
C ASP A 167 -17.45 9.29 -8.38
N PHE A 168 -17.74 8.83 -7.16
CA PHE A 168 -17.77 9.67 -5.96
C PHE A 168 -16.47 10.47 -5.75
N HIS A 169 -15.32 9.86 -6.02
CA HIS A 169 -14.04 10.55 -5.87
C HIS A 169 -13.86 11.67 -6.91
N LYS A 170 -14.44 11.50 -8.11
CA LYS A 170 -14.45 12.52 -9.14
C LYS A 170 -15.35 13.68 -8.76
N ILE A 171 -16.54 13.41 -8.24
CA ILE A 171 -17.47 14.45 -7.75
C ILE A 171 -16.78 15.31 -6.68
N VAL A 172 -16.17 14.67 -5.69
CA VAL A 172 -15.46 15.39 -4.62
C VAL A 172 -14.24 16.16 -5.16
N ALA A 173 -13.51 15.60 -6.11
CA ALA A 173 -12.39 16.26 -6.76
C ALA A 173 -12.79 17.54 -7.45
N GLU A 174 -13.91 17.52 -8.19
CA GLU A 174 -14.47 18.69 -8.88
C GLU A 174 -14.96 19.74 -7.90
N MET A 175 -15.67 19.34 -6.84
CA MET A 175 -16.14 20.26 -5.78
C MET A 175 -15.00 20.94 -5.04
N ALA A 176 -13.95 20.20 -4.69
CA ALA A 176 -12.80 20.69 -3.94
C ALA A 176 -11.70 21.30 -4.83
N LYS A 177 -11.83 21.21 -6.15
CA LYS A 177 -10.83 21.65 -7.15
C LYS A 177 -9.46 21.02 -6.93
N ILE A 178 -9.43 19.73 -6.63
CA ILE A 178 -8.21 18.93 -6.40
C ILE A 178 -8.14 17.76 -7.37
N PRO A 179 -6.96 17.17 -7.63
CA PRO A 179 -6.83 15.98 -8.43
C PRO A 179 -7.61 14.79 -7.84
N ARG A 180 -8.21 13.95 -8.71
CA ARG A 180 -9.02 12.79 -8.30
C ARG A 180 -8.28 11.84 -7.36
N HIS A 181 -6.97 11.64 -7.54
CA HIS A 181 -6.19 10.74 -6.68
C HIS A 181 -6.06 11.29 -5.24
N GLN A 182 -5.95 12.62 -5.07
CA GLN A 182 -5.98 13.26 -3.76
C GLN A 182 -7.36 13.15 -3.13
N ALA A 183 -8.43 13.46 -3.88
CA ALA A 183 -9.80 13.27 -3.41
C ALA A 183 -10.05 11.83 -2.94
N LYS A 184 -9.53 10.82 -3.66
CA LYS A 184 -9.62 9.42 -3.25
C LYS A 184 -8.93 9.16 -1.91
N THR A 185 -7.72 9.66 -1.71
CA THR A 185 -6.97 9.51 -0.45
C THR A 185 -7.69 10.17 0.70
N ILE A 186 -8.18 11.40 0.49
CA ILE A 186 -8.93 12.17 1.50
C ILE A 186 -10.24 11.45 1.86
N ASN A 187 -11.05 11.07 0.88
CA ASN A 187 -12.34 10.42 1.12
C ASN A 187 -12.18 9.11 1.90
N LEU A 188 -11.25 8.26 1.48
CA LEU A 188 -10.99 7.02 2.21
C LEU A 188 -10.46 7.31 3.61
N GLY A 189 -9.55 8.28 3.75
CA GLY A 189 -9.05 8.70 5.06
C GLY A 189 -10.17 9.17 5.99
N LEU A 190 -11.11 9.98 5.50
CA LEU A 190 -12.26 10.45 6.28
C LEU A 190 -13.21 9.31 6.64
N PHE A 191 -13.48 8.37 5.75
CA PHE A 191 -14.31 7.19 6.06
C PHE A 191 -13.69 6.33 7.17
N TYR A 192 -12.37 6.32 7.28
CA TYR A 192 -11.63 5.64 8.33
C TYR A 192 -11.27 6.54 9.52
N GLY A 193 -11.89 7.70 9.68
CA GLY A 193 -11.72 8.58 10.83
C GLY A 193 -10.43 9.42 10.82
N MET A 194 -9.92 9.79 9.65
CA MET A 194 -8.77 10.67 9.53
C MET A 194 -9.06 12.02 10.21
N GLY A 195 -8.22 12.38 11.18
CA GLY A 195 -8.33 13.64 11.90
C GLY A 195 -7.80 14.86 11.10
N LYS A 196 -8.18 16.07 11.56
CA LYS A 196 -7.86 17.34 10.92
C LYS A 196 -6.36 17.54 10.66
N ALA A 197 -5.51 17.22 11.63
CA ALA A 197 -4.06 17.39 11.51
C ALA A 197 -3.47 16.55 10.37
N LYS A 198 -3.95 15.32 10.19
CA LYS A 198 -3.50 14.45 9.10
C LYS A 198 -4.05 14.93 7.75
N LEU A 199 -5.30 15.43 7.72
CA LEU A 199 -5.89 16.00 6.51
C LEU A 199 -5.12 17.23 6.01
N GLN A 200 -4.57 18.03 6.91
CA GLN A 200 -3.76 19.20 6.55
C GLN A 200 -2.38 18.85 6.00
N ALA A 201 -1.88 17.66 6.28
CA ALA A 201 -0.56 17.19 5.85
C ALA A 201 -0.58 16.41 4.52
N GLU A 202 -1.75 16.06 4.00
CA GLU A 202 -1.96 15.36 2.71
C GLU A 202 -2.15 16.38 1.57
#